data_79f3b3f7d1293785699042a7a90fc827
#
_entry.id   79f3b3f7d1293785699042a7a90fc827
#
_cell.length_a   1.000
_cell.length_b   1.000
_cell.length_c   1.000
_cell.angle_alpha   90.00
_cell.angle_beta   90.00
_cell.angle_gamma   90.00
#
_symmetry.space_group_name_H-M   'P 1'
#
loop_
_entity.id
_entity.type
_entity.pdbx_description
1 polymer ?
#
loop_
_entity_poly.entity_id
_entity_poly.type
_entity_poly.pdbx_seq_one_letter_code
_entity_poly.pdbx_strand_id
1 'polypeptide(L)'
;NTIYSSFSLELILGYLFAPLMWLIGVAKEDITLMGQLLGVKLAASEFVAYIELANLKDITSALHLTYQKSIIMATIMLCGFANFASIGIQIGGIGILAPGKSKLLTELGFKAMIAGTLVSLLSATFVGMLLG
;
A
#
# COMPACT_ATOMS: atom_id res chain seq x y z
N ASN A 1 19.93 -17.22 -1.84
CA ASN A 1 18.90 -17.11 -2.89
C ASN A 1 18.29 -15.72 -2.85
N THR A 2 18.95 -14.77 -3.48
CA THR A 2 18.43 -13.42 -3.69
C THR A 2 17.52 -13.47 -4.91
N ILE A 3 16.23 -13.51 -4.67
CA ILE A 3 15.18 -13.46 -5.70
C ILE A 3 15.20 -12.08 -6.41
N TYR A 4 15.79 -11.07 -5.78
CA TYR A 4 16.00 -9.74 -6.33
C TYR A 4 17.40 -9.66 -6.94
N SER A 5 17.48 -9.53 -8.26
CA SER A 5 18.76 -9.43 -9.00
C SER A 5 19.43 -8.06 -8.87
N SER A 6 18.78 -7.11 -8.22
CA SER A 6 19.31 -5.75 -7.98
C SER A 6 18.66 -5.11 -6.75
N PHE A 7 19.37 -4.18 -6.14
CA PHE A 7 18.87 -3.36 -5.04
C PHE A 7 17.83 -2.39 -5.61
N SER A 8 16.55 -2.65 -5.41
CA SER A 8 15.46 -1.83 -5.96
C SER A 8 14.75 -1.04 -4.86
N LEU A 9 14.09 0.05 -5.25
CA LEU A 9 13.28 0.86 -4.33
C LEU A 9 12.16 0.03 -3.69
N GLU A 10 11.57 -0.88 -4.46
CA GLU A 10 10.51 -1.77 -4.02
C GLU A 10 10.99 -2.68 -2.88
N LEU A 11 12.22 -3.19 -2.99
CA LEU A 11 12.82 -4.01 -1.94
C LEU A 11 13.00 -3.22 -0.63
N ILE A 12 13.49 -1.99 -0.73
CA ILE A 12 13.65 -1.09 0.43
C ILE A 12 12.29 -0.84 1.10
N LEU A 13 11.27 -0.51 0.30
CA LEU A 13 9.91 -0.30 0.79
C LEU A 13 9.32 -1.57 1.41
N GLY A 14 9.60 -2.73 0.82
CA GLY A 14 9.22 -4.03 1.36
C GLY A 14 9.73 -4.25 2.78
N TYR A 15 11.00 -4.03 3.02
CA TYR A 15 11.59 -4.16 4.35
C TYR A 15 11.16 -3.06 5.31
N LEU A 16 11.00 -1.83 4.84
CA LEU A 16 10.54 -0.70 5.65
C LEU A 16 9.14 -0.95 6.22
N PHE A 17 8.24 -1.50 5.42
CA PHE A 17 6.86 -1.78 5.83
C PHE A 17 6.64 -3.20 6.36
N ALA A 18 7.65 -4.08 6.33
CA ALA A 18 7.57 -5.43 6.87
C ALA A 18 7.05 -5.51 8.32
N PRO A 19 7.47 -4.65 9.26
CA PRO A 19 6.95 -4.67 10.62
C PRO A 19 5.43 -4.42 10.69
N LEU A 20 4.91 -3.54 9.83
CA LEU A 20 3.47 -3.28 9.73
C LEU A 20 2.71 -4.49 9.19
N MET A 21 3.28 -5.16 8.18
CA MET A 21 2.69 -6.38 7.61
C MET A 21 2.64 -7.50 8.63
N TRP A 22 3.70 -7.66 9.40
CA TRP A 22 3.70 -8.62 10.52
C TRP A 22 2.64 -8.29 11.56
N LEU A 23 2.51 -7.02 11.93
CA LEU A 23 1.54 -6.56 12.93
C LEU A 23 0.08 -6.82 12.52
N ILE A 24 -0.25 -6.67 11.24
CA ILE A 24 -1.60 -6.93 10.72
C ILE A 24 -1.89 -8.41 10.43
N GLY A 25 -0.93 -9.31 10.72
CA GLY A 25 -1.12 -10.76 10.63
C GLY A 25 -0.90 -11.36 9.24
N VAL A 26 -0.06 -10.75 8.43
CA VAL A 26 0.39 -11.34 7.15
C VAL A 26 1.34 -12.51 7.41
N ALA A 27 1.23 -13.57 6.63
CA ALA A 27 2.12 -14.72 6.69
C ALA A 27 3.58 -14.33 6.41
N LYS A 28 4.55 -14.95 7.11
CA LYS A 28 5.97 -14.58 7.06
C LYS A 28 6.54 -14.58 5.65
N GLU A 29 6.11 -15.50 4.82
CA GLU A 29 6.55 -15.69 3.43
C GLU A 29 6.15 -14.49 2.56
N ASP A 30 5.01 -13.88 2.86
CA ASP A 30 4.40 -12.81 2.06
C ASP A 30 4.67 -11.41 2.61
N ILE A 31 5.27 -11.27 3.81
CA ILE A 31 5.48 -9.99 4.49
C ILE A 31 6.19 -8.97 3.60
N THR A 32 7.29 -9.36 2.96
CA THR A 32 8.10 -8.45 2.15
C THR A 32 7.36 -7.98 0.91
N LEU A 33 6.66 -8.89 0.22
CA LEU A 33 5.87 -8.55 -0.98
C LEU A 33 4.67 -7.67 -0.63
N MET A 34 4.01 -7.95 0.48
CA MET A 34 2.91 -7.12 0.99
C MET A 34 3.40 -5.72 1.41
N GLY A 35 4.57 -5.63 2.05
CA GLY A 35 5.22 -4.36 2.38
C GLY A 35 5.60 -3.56 1.13
N GLN A 36 6.09 -4.24 0.09
CA GLN A 36 6.37 -3.66 -1.21
C GLN A 36 5.12 -3.06 -1.86
N LEU A 37 4.01 -3.80 -1.89
CA LEU A 37 2.73 -3.32 -2.41
C LEU A 37 2.23 -2.06 -1.67
N LEU A 38 2.35 -2.03 -0.34
CA LEU A 38 2.02 -0.83 0.44
C LEU A 38 2.92 0.34 0.08
N GLY A 39 4.22 0.10 -0.08
CA GLY A 39 5.19 1.12 -0.47
C GLY A 39 4.89 1.71 -1.84
N VAL A 40 4.62 0.87 -2.83
CA VAL A 40 4.24 1.29 -4.20
C VAL A 40 2.94 2.09 -4.20
N LYS A 41 1.93 1.63 -3.42
CA LYS A 41 0.69 2.39 -3.23
C LYS A 41 0.95 3.80 -2.73
N LEU A 42 1.76 3.94 -1.68
CA LEU A 42 2.05 5.23 -1.04
C LEU A 42 2.86 6.15 -1.96
N ALA A 43 3.90 5.60 -2.60
CA ALA A 43 4.84 6.37 -3.43
C ALA A 43 4.26 6.75 -4.80
N ALA A 44 3.57 5.84 -5.46
CA ALA A 44 3.00 6.03 -6.78
C ALA A 44 1.47 6.20 -6.70
N SER A 45 0.73 5.09 -6.77
CA SER A 45 -0.73 5.08 -6.62
C SER A 45 -1.22 3.66 -6.33
N GLU A 46 -2.47 3.55 -5.87
CA GLU A 46 -3.16 2.27 -5.73
C GLU A 46 -3.31 1.53 -7.07
N PHE A 47 -3.48 2.25 -8.17
CA PHE A 47 -3.61 1.66 -9.50
C PHE A 47 -2.35 0.86 -9.89
N VAL A 48 -1.17 1.46 -9.72
CA VAL A 48 0.11 0.79 -9.97
C VAL A 48 0.28 -0.42 -9.05
N ALA A 49 -0.05 -0.26 -7.76
CA ALA A 49 0.03 -1.35 -6.80
C ALA A 49 -0.93 -2.51 -7.13
N TYR A 50 -2.12 -2.24 -7.70
CA TYR A 50 -3.01 -3.31 -8.17
C TYR A 50 -2.48 -4.04 -9.41
N ILE A 51 -1.77 -3.37 -10.31
CA ILE A 51 -1.09 -4.02 -11.43
C ILE A 51 -0.02 -4.99 -10.89
N GLU A 52 0.77 -4.54 -9.91
CA GLU A 52 1.75 -5.41 -9.26
C GLU A 52 1.09 -6.57 -8.53
N LEU A 53 0.01 -6.34 -7.79
CA LEU A 53 -0.75 -7.41 -7.15
C LEU A 53 -1.26 -8.43 -8.17
N ALA A 54 -1.71 -7.99 -9.35
CA ALA A 54 -2.12 -8.90 -10.41
C ALA A 54 -0.98 -9.81 -10.88
N ASN A 55 0.23 -9.26 -11.01
CA ASN A 55 1.42 -10.05 -11.34
C ASN A 55 1.81 -11.02 -10.22
N LEU A 56 1.71 -10.60 -8.95
CA LEU A 56 2.03 -11.43 -7.78
C LEU A 56 0.99 -12.52 -7.50
N LYS A 57 -0.16 -12.51 -8.17
CA LYS A 57 -1.15 -13.59 -8.11
C LYS A 57 -0.81 -14.76 -9.04
N ASP A 58 0.08 -14.55 -10.00
CA ASP A 58 0.49 -15.61 -10.94
C ASP A 58 1.49 -16.54 -10.27
N ILE A 59 1.04 -17.73 -9.91
CA ILE A 59 1.83 -18.78 -9.25
C ILE A 59 2.95 -19.33 -10.13
N THR A 60 2.94 -19.05 -11.44
CA THR A 60 4.02 -19.44 -12.35
C THR A 60 5.19 -18.45 -12.32
N SER A 61 4.96 -17.27 -11.75
CA SER A 61 5.97 -16.23 -11.57
C SER A 61 6.98 -16.62 -10.48
N ALA A 62 8.24 -16.21 -10.66
CA ALA A 62 9.29 -16.40 -9.65
C ALA A 62 9.00 -15.66 -8.34
N LEU A 63 8.26 -14.57 -8.41
CA LEU A 63 7.74 -13.79 -7.28
C LEU A 63 6.22 -13.88 -7.30
N HIS A 64 5.63 -14.49 -6.28
CA HIS A 64 4.18 -14.58 -6.12
C HIS A 64 3.81 -14.62 -4.63
N LEU A 65 2.59 -14.21 -4.33
CA LEU A 65 2.03 -14.36 -2.98
C LEU A 65 1.66 -15.81 -2.75
N THR A 66 2.13 -16.34 -1.63
CA THR A 66 1.99 -17.76 -1.28
C THR A 66 0.57 -18.12 -0.84
N TYR A 67 -0.08 -17.21 -0.08
CA TYR A 67 -1.35 -17.49 0.55
C TYR A 67 -2.50 -16.67 -0.05
N GLN A 68 -3.63 -17.34 -0.29
CA GLN A 68 -4.86 -16.68 -0.72
C GLN A 68 -5.32 -15.59 0.27
N LYS A 69 -5.10 -15.82 1.55
CA LYS A 69 -5.34 -14.83 2.62
C LYS A 69 -4.56 -13.54 2.36
N SER A 70 -3.27 -13.64 2.02
CA SER A 70 -2.43 -12.47 1.72
C SER A 70 -2.94 -11.70 0.50
N ILE A 71 -3.41 -12.39 -0.54
CA ILE A 71 -3.99 -11.77 -1.73
C ILE A 71 -5.25 -10.97 -1.39
N ILE A 72 -6.14 -11.53 -0.57
CA ILE A 72 -7.37 -10.86 -0.15
C ILE A 72 -7.05 -9.66 0.74
N MET A 73 -6.15 -9.84 1.73
CA MET A 73 -5.69 -8.74 2.58
C MET A 73 -5.03 -7.63 1.77
N ALA A 74 -4.18 -7.95 0.77
CA ALA A 74 -3.58 -6.99 -0.14
C ALA A 74 -4.64 -6.20 -0.90
N THR A 75 -5.66 -6.88 -1.43
CA THR A 75 -6.75 -6.23 -2.16
C THR A 75 -7.45 -5.18 -1.31
N ILE A 76 -7.76 -5.50 -0.06
CA ILE A 76 -8.40 -4.56 0.87
C ILE A 76 -7.44 -3.44 1.29
N MET A 77 -6.18 -3.77 1.58
CA MET A 77 -5.16 -2.80 1.96
C MET A 77 -4.93 -1.74 0.86
N LEU A 78 -5.00 -2.14 -0.40
CA LEU A 78 -4.77 -1.25 -1.54
C LEU A 78 -6.00 -0.38 -1.85
N CYS A 79 -7.19 -0.71 -1.40
CA CYS A 79 -8.46 -0.09 -1.80
C CYS A 79 -8.60 1.40 -1.46
N GLY A 80 -7.74 2.00 -0.63
CA GLY A 80 -7.86 3.41 -0.25
C GLY A 80 -6.95 4.34 -1.07
N PHE A 81 -7.46 5.51 -1.45
CA PHE A 81 -6.72 6.57 -2.19
C PHE A 81 -5.70 7.34 -1.31
N ALA A 82 -5.15 6.73 -0.29
CA ALA A 82 -4.17 7.32 0.59
C ALA A 82 -2.75 7.15 0.00
N ASN A 83 -2.34 8.13 -0.82
CA ASN A 83 -1.02 8.18 -1.46
C ASN A 83 -0.58 9.64 -1.71
N PHE A 84 0.71 9.85 -2.02
CA PHE A 84 1.26 11.19 -2.25
C PHE A 84 0.66 11.87 -3.48
N ALA A 85 0.38 11.13 -4.55
CA ALA A 85 -0.24 11.69 -5.76
C ALA A 85 -1.64 12.25 -5.46
N SER A 86 -2.43 11.54 -4.65
CA SER A 86 -3.77 11.98 -4.24
C SER A 86 -3.75 13.29 -3.44
N ILE A 87 -2.72 13.51 -2.59
CA ILE A 87 -2.54 14.79 -1.88
C ILE A 87 -2.37 15.90 -2.90
N GLY A 88 -1.49 15.74 -3.89
CA GLY A 88 -1.25 16.74 -4.93
C GLY A 88 -2.49 17.07 -5.75
N ILE A 89 -3.24 16.04 -6.16
CA ILE A 89 -4.49 16.18 -6.92
C ILE A 89 -5.54 16.94 -6.11
N GLN A 90 -5.70 16.63 -4.83
CA GLN A 90 -6.68 17.30 -3.96
C GLN A 90 -6.29 18.76 -3.70
N ILE A 91 -5.01 19.05 -3.43
CA ILE A 91 -4.55 20.43 -3.24
C ILE A 91 -4.77 21.23 -4.52
N GLY A 92 -4.44 20.67 -5.70
CA GLY A 92 -4.66 21.33 -6.99
C GLY A 92 -6.15 21.56 -7.28
N GLY A 93 -6.98 20.53 -7.15
CA GLY A 93 -8.42 20.61 -7.46
C GLY A 93 -9.20 21.49 -6.49
N ILE A 94 -9.07 21.25 -5.19
CA ILE A 94 -9.79 22.04 -4.16
C ILE A 94 -9.20 23.44 -4.04
N GLY A 95 -7.88 23.60 -4.23
CA GLY A 95 -7.20 24.89 -4.18
C GLY A 95 -7.70 25.90 -5.21
N ILE A 96 -8.12 25.42 -6.39
CA ILE A 96 -8.76 26.26 -7.42
C ILE A 96 -10.12 26.77 -6.94
N LEU A 97 -10.89 25.92 -6.30
CA LEU A 97 -12.25 26.26 -5.80
C LEU A 97 -12.21 27.11 -4.52
N ALA A 98 -11.16 26.96 -3.73
CA ALA A 98 -10.96 27.66 -2.45
C ALA A 98 -9.52 28.20 -2.32
N PRO A 99 -9.14 29.27 -3.05
CA PRO A 99 -7.74 29.72 -3.15
C PRO A 99 -7.08 30.06 -1.81
N GLY A 100 -7.85 30.52 -0.83
CA GLY A 100 -7.35 30.86 0.52
C GLY A 100 -7.07 29.65 1.42
N LYS A 101 -7.36 28.43 0.99
CA LYS A 101 -7.26 27.19 1.80
C LYS A 101 -6.08 26.28 1.44
N SER A 102 -5.28 26.63 0.42
CA SER A 102 -4.18 25.78 -0.06
C SER A 102 -3.19 25.39 1.05
N LYS A 103 -2.83 26.32 1.94
CA LYS A 103 -1.95 26.03 3.08
C LYS A 103 -2.57 25.00 4.03
N LEU A 104 -3.84 25.15 4.36
CA LEU A 104 -4.55 24.19 5.22
C LEU A 104 -4.63 22.80 4.57
N LEU A 105 -4.92 22.75 3.26
CA LEU A 105 -4.95 21.49 2.51
C LEU A 105 -3.61 20.78 2.52
N THR A 106 -2.50 21.53 2.38
CA THR A 106 -1.15 20.96 2.45
C THR A 106 -0.84 20.40 3.85
N GLU A 107 -1.18 21.12 4.90
CA GLU A 107 -0.94 20.69 6.28
C GLU A 107 -1.79 19.46 6.67
N LEU A 108 -3.03 19.41 6.23
CA LEU A 108 -3.94 18.29 6.52
C LEU A 108 -3.72 17.09 5.58
N GLY A 109 -3.25 17.30 4.36
CA GLY A 109 -3.12 16.25 3.35
C GLY A 109 -2.24 15.09 3.80
N PHE A 110 -1.09 15.38 4.38
CA PHE A 110 -0.20 14.34 4.92
C PHE A 110 -0.82 13.57 6.09
N LYS A 111 -1.49 14.27 7.00
CA LYS A 111 -2.19 13.64 8.13
C LYS A 111 -3.34 12.77 7.65
N ALA A 112 -4.08 13.25 6.66
CA ALA A 112 -5.18 12.49 6.04
C ALA A 112 -4.66 11.23 5.33
N MET A 113 -3.50 11.30 4.65
CA MET A 113 -2.87 10.14 4.02
C MET A 113 -2.50 9.08 5.07
N ILE A 114 -1.86 9.48 6.17
CA ILE A 114 -1.52 8.55 7.26
C ILE A 114 -2.79 7.93 7.84
N ALA A 115 -3.80 8.73 8.17
CA ALA A 115 -5.06 8.24 8.70
C ALA A 115 -5.75 7.26 7.73
N GLY A 116 -5.82 7.59 6.45
CA GLY A 116 -6.38 6.71 5.42
C GLY A 116 -5.60 5.39 5.25
N THR A 117 -4.28 5.45 5.36
CA THR A 117 -3.44 4.24 5.35
C THR A 117 -3.73 3.35 6.55
N LEU A 118 -3.84 3.93 7.75
CA LEU A 118 -4.18 3.17 8.96
C LEU A 118 -5.57 2.52 8.85
N VAL A 119 -6.55 3.22 8.29
CA VAL A 119 -7.89 2.65 8.04
C VAL A 119 -7.82 1.47 7.07
N SER A 120 -7.05 1.57 5.99
CA SER A 120 -6.86 0.48 5.02
C SER A 120 -6.18 -0.74 5.67
N LEU A 121 -5.16 -0.52 6.50
CA LEU A 121 -4.48 -1.59 7.24
C LEU A 121 -5.40 -2.25 8.27
N LEU A 122 -6.19 -1.46 8.99
CA LEU A 122 -7.18 -1.98 9.95
C LEU A 122 -8.23 -2.83 9.24
N SER A 123 -8.75 -2.37 8.11
CA SER A 123 -9.70 -3.13 7.29
C SER A 123 -9.11 -4.45 6.81
N ALA A 124 -7.86 -4.44 6.34
CA ALA A 124 -7.15 -5.65 5.94
C ALA A 124 -6.95 -6.62 7.13
N THR A 125 -6.68 -6.09 8.33
CA THR A 125 -6.56 -6.88 9.56
C THR A 125 -7.86 -7.60 9.88
N PHE A 126 -8.99 -6.89 9.88
CA PHE A 126 -10.31 -7.51 10.13
C PHE A 126 -10.62 -8.63 9.14
N VAL A 127 -10.36 -8.40 7.85
CA VAL A 127 -10.56 -9.42 6.82
C VAL A 127 -9.61 -10.61 7.07
N GLY A 128 -8.35 -10.34 7.39
CA GLY A 128 -7.38 -11.37 7.74
C GLY A 128 -7.78 -12.22 8.94
N MET A 129 -8.41 -11.62 9.96
CA MET A 129 -8.94 -12.35 11.12
C MET A 129 -10.13 -13.25 10.76
N LEU A 130 -10.99 -12.83 9.84
CA LEU A 130 -12.16 -13.61 9.40
C LEU A 130 -11.77 -14.80 8.51
N LEU A 131 -10.62 -14.74 7.86
CA LEU A 131 -10.12 -15.79 6.97
C LEU A 131 -9.31 -16.88 7.71
N GLY A 132 -8.96 -16.65 8.96
CA GLY A 132 -8.22 -17.59 9.80
C GLY A 132 -6.72 -17.50 9.66
#